data_8d80b0fa73c7f900f987990da78711ad
#
_entry.id   8d80b0fa73c7f900f987990da78711ad
#
_cell.length_a   1.000
_cell.length_b   1.000
_cell.length_c   1.000
_cell.angle_alpha   90.00
_cell.angle_beta   90.00
_cell.angle_gamma   90.00
#
_symmetry.space_group_name_H-M   'P 1'
#
loop_
_entity.id
_entity.type
_entity.pdbx_description
1 polymer ?
#
loop_
_entity_poly.entity_id
_entity_poly.type
_entity_poly.pdbx_seq_one_letter_code
_entity_poly.pdbx_strand_id
1 'polypeptide(L)'
;MCGHVLGAPRLILRSEGLAVLVASLWGYQHYGAPMLLVPLVLFLPDLFMVGYVASTRVGATIYNIGHSYLAPAALWFVAAVIESPGTKAAALVWAAHIGMDRALGYGLKYPDSFSNTHLGRLNLGKSSRTHK
;
A
#
# COMPACT_ATOMS: atom_id res chain seq x y z
N MET A 1 9.14 9.64 -19.48
CA MET A 1 9.47 10.43 -18.26
C MET A 1 8.73 9.83 -17.09
N CYS A 2 9.44 9.33 -16.10
CA CYS A 2 8.83 8.88 -14.86
C CYS A 2 8.71 10.09 -13.94
N GLY A 3 7.50 10.65 -13.84
CA GLY A 3 7.24 11.77 -12.97
C GLY A 3 7.19 11.30 -11.50
N HIS A 4 8.15 11.71 -10.69
CA HIS A 4 8.05 11.55 -9.25
C HIS A 4 7.41 12.79 -8.62
N VAL A 5 6.58 12.57 -7.62
CA VAL A 5 6.08 13.66 -6.78
C VAL A 5 7.21 14.07 -5.83
N LEU A 6 7.55 15.36 -5.83
CA LEU A 6 8.63 15.94 -5.04
C LEU A 6 8.13 17.04 -4.12
N GLY A 7 8.93 17.40 -3.12
CA GLY A 7 8.68 18.53 -2.24
C GLY A 7 7.42 18.39 -1.38
N ALA A 8 6.70 19.49 -1.22
CA ALA A 8 5.51 19.58 -0.36
C ALA A 8 4.41 18.57 -0.74
N PRO A 9 4.06 18.37 -2.03
CA PRO A 9 3.07 17.35 -2.39
C PRO A 9 3.46 15.93 -1.95
N ARG A 10 4.74 15.58 -2.04
CA ARG A 10 5.22 14.28 -1.56
C ARG A 10 5.05 14.14 -0.05
N LEU A 11 5.37 15.19 0.70
CA LEU A 11 5.20 15.20 2.16
C LEU A 11 3.73 15.06 2.54
N ILE A 12 2.84 15.76 1.84
CA ILE A 12 1.40 15.67 2.06
C ILE A 12 0.90 14.24 1.82
N LEU A 13 1.25 13.63 0.70
CA LEU A 13 0.84 12.25 0.38
C LEU A 13 1.32 11.23 1.43
N ARG A 14 2.54 11.41 1.95
CA ARG A 14 3.06 10.56 3.03
C ARG A 14 2.31 10.79 4.34
N SER A 15 1.98 12.04 4.66
CA SER A 15 1.19 12.40 5.85
C SER A 15 -0.24 11.86 5.76
N GLU A 16 -0.87 11.93 4.60
CA GLU A 16 -2.17 11.31 4.34
C GLU A 16 -2.12 9.79 4.56
N GLY A 17 -1.04 9.13 4.09
CA GLY A 17 -0.81 7.71 4.33
C GLY A 17 -0.71 7.38 5.81
N LEU A 18 0.01 8.18 6.59
CA LEU A 18 0.09 8.03 8.04
C LEU A 18 -1.27 8.21 8.71
N ALA A 19 -2.03 9.21 8.30
CA ALA A 19 -3.37 9.45 8.81
C ALA A 19 -4.31 8.26 8.54
N VAL A 20 -4.27 7.70 7.33
CA VAL A 20 -5.02 6.50 6.98
C VAL A 20 -4.60 5.30 7.83
N LEU A 21 -3.30 5.09 8.04
CA LEU A 21 -2.78 4.03 8.90
C LEU A 21 -3.35 4.13 10.31
N VAL A 22 -3.24 5.29 10.94
CA VAL A 22 -3.72 5.53 12.31
C VAL A 22 -5.23 5.38 12.40
N ALA A 23 -5.99 6.00 11.51
CA ALA A 23 -7.44 5.94 11.49
C ALA A 23 -7.95 4.52 11.23
N SER A 24 -7.30 3.77 10.35
CA SER A 24 -7.68 2.39 10.03
C SER A 24 -7.44 1.44 11.19
N LEU A 25 -6.32 1.56 11.88
CA LEU A 25 -6.03 0.73 13.07
C LEU A 25 -6.95 1.09 14.23
N TRP A 26 -7.26 2.38 14.42
CA TRP A 26 -8.24 2.80 15.41
C TRP A 26 -9.64 2.24 15.10
N GLY A 27 -10.09 2.34 13.86
CA GLY A 27 -11.36 1.77 13.41
C GLY A 27 -11.40 0.23 13.55
N TYR A 28 -10.28 -0.44 13.28
CA TYR A 28 -10.14 -1.89 13.46
C TYR A 28 -10.43 -2.32 14.89
N GLN A 29 -9.92 -1.60 15.88
CA GLN A 29 -10.19 -1.87 17.30
C GLN A 29 -11.68 -1.79 17.62
N HIS A 30 -12.41 -0.91 16.97
CA HIS A 30 -13.84 -0.73 17.17
C HIS A 30 -14.67 -1.99 16.82
N TYR A 31 -14.18 -2.82 15.90
CA TYR A 31 -14.85 -4.07 15.53
C TYR A 31 -14.49 -5.26 16.43
N GLY A 32 -13.68 -5.04 17.47
CA GLY A 32 -13.33 -6.06 18.45
C GLY A 32 -12.54 -7.25 17.92
N ALA A 33 -11.96 -7.13 16.74
CA ALA A 33 -11.12 -8.18 16.18
C ALA A 33 -9.76 -8.25 16.90
N PRO A 34 -9.18 -9.45 17.06
CA PRO A 34 -7.92 -9.61 17.79
C PRO A 34 -6.77 -8.83 17.13
N MET A 35 -6.09 -7.98 17.88
CA MET A 35 -4.93 -7.22 17.40
C MET A 35 -3.76 -8.12 16.95
N LEU A 36 -3.71 -9.36 17.43
CA LEU A 36 -2.72 -10.35 17.01
C LEU A 36 -2.83 -10.71 15.51
N LEU A 37 -4.03 -10.57 14.92
CA LEU A 37 -4.25 -10.83 13.49
C LEU A 37 -3.72 -9.71 12.60
N VAL A 38 -3.50 -8.51 13.13
CA VAL A 38 -3.05 -7.35 12.36
C VAL A 38 -1.72 -7.62 11.65
N PRO A 39 -0.66 -8.10 12.30
CA PRO A 39 0.60 -8.39 11.60
C PRO A 39 0.44 -9.42 10.48
N LEU A 40 -0.39 -10.44 10.69
CA LEU A 40 -0.63 -11.49 9.71
C LEU A 40 -1.37 -10.96 8.48
N VAL A 41 -2.48 -10.24 8.69
CA VAL A 41 -3.34 -9.73 7.63
C VAL A 41 -2.72 -8.49 6.97
N LEU A 42 -1.90 -7.72 7.70
CA LEU A 42 -1.25 -6.51 7.21
C LEU A 42 -0.36 -6.76 5.98
N PHE A 43 0.29 -7.91 5.91
CA PHE A 43 1.19 -8.24 4.81
C PHE A 43 0.53 -9.03 3.67
N LEU A 44 -0.76 -9.38 3.78
CA LEU A 44 -1.48 -10.05 2.69
C LEU A 44 -1.48 -9.29 1.36
N PRO A 45 -1.61 -7.95 1.32
CA PRO A 45 -1.56 -7.21 0.05
C PRO A 45 -0.23 -7.35 -0.70
N ASP A 46 0.86 -7.72 -0.03
CA ASP A 46 2.15 -7.97 -0.68
C ASP A 46 2.13 -9.20 -1.60
N LEU A 47 1.14 -10.08 -1.46
CA LEU A 47 0.91 -11.19 -2.40
C LEU A 47 0.61 -10.69 -3.83
N PHE A 48 0.13 -9.46 -3.99
CA PHE A 48 -0.05 -8.82 -5.30
C PHE A 48 1.28 -8.55 -6.02
N MET A 49 2.43 -8.76 -5.39
CA MET A 49 3.74 -8.76 -6.06
C MET A 49 3.96 -9.98 -6.95
N VAL A 50 3.14 -11.02 -6.84
CA VAL A 50 3.26 -12.25 -7.63
C VAL A 50 3.26 -11.99 -9.14
N GLY A 51 2.62 -10.91 -9.60
CA GLY A 51 2.60 -10.53 -11.00
C GLY A 51 3.98 -10.25 -11.61
N TYR A 52 4.98 -9.94 -10.78
CA TYR A 52 6.36 -9.73 -11.22
C TYR A 52 7.05 -10.99 -11.73
N VAL A 53 6.50 -12.17 -11.41
CA VAL A 53 6.95 -13.45 -12.00
C VAL A 53 6.74 -13.47 -13.51
N ALA A 54 5.66 -12.83 -13.99
CA ALA A 54 5.35 -12.76 -15.43
C ALA A 54 6.14 -11.65 -16.13
N SER A 55 6.06 -10.42 -15.64
CA SER A 55 6.79 -9.26 -16.19
C SER A 55 6.69 -8.06 -15.24
N THR A 56 7.52 -7.03 -15.46
CA THR A 56 7.45 -5.77 -14.71
C THR A 56 6.15 -5.02 -14.97
N ARG A 57 5.61 -5.09 -16.17
CA ARG A 57 4.33 -4.45 -16.52
C ARG A 57 3.15 -5.13 -15.82
N VAL A 58 3.08 -6.46 -15.89
CA VAL A 58 2.04 -7.25 -15.19
C VAL A 58 2.18 -7.08 -13.70
N GLY A 59 3.42 -7.15 -13.19
CA GLY A 59 3.72 -6.95 -11.77
C GLY A 59 3.25 -5.60 -11.26
N ALA A 60 3.57 -4.51 -11.95
CA ALA A 60 3.14 -3.16 -11.59
C ALA A 60 1.61 -3.03 -11.61
N THR A 61 0.94 -3.58 -12.62
CA THR A 61 -0.52 -3.52 -12.74
C THR A 61 -1.20 -4.23 -11.58
N ILE A 62 -0.82 -5.49 -11.29
CA ILE A 62 -1.41 -6.28 -10.20
C ILE A 62 -1.07 -5.66 -8.84
N TYR A 63 0.18 -5.24 -8.63
CA TYR A 63 0.60 -4.55 -7.42
C TYR A 63 -0.25 -3.30 -7.17
N ASN A 64 -0.43 -2.45 -8.19
CA ASN A 64 -1.18 -1.21 -8.08
C ASN A 64 -2.65 -1.44 -7.74
N ILE A 65 -3.27 -2.51 -8.25
CA ILE A 65 -4.64 -2.89 -7.88
C ILE A 65 -4.71 -3.17 -6.37
N GLY A 66 -3.79 -3.99 -5.85
CA GLY A 66 -3.77 -4.36 -4.43
C GLY A 66 -3.30 -3.24 -3.50
N HIS A 67 -2.60 -2.22 -4.01
CA HIS A 67 -2.04 -1.11 -3.25
C HIS A 67 -2.69 0.24 -3.56
N SER A 68 -3.83 0.23 -4.23
CA SER A 68 -4.73 1.38 -4.38
C SER A 68 -5.78 1.36 -3.27
N TYR A 69 -6.11 2.52 -2.71
CA TYR A 69 -7.21 2.65 -1.74
C TYR A 69 -8.57 2.25 -2.30
N LEU A 70 -8.72 2.17 -3.62
CA LEU A 70 -9.96 1.69 -4.25
C LEU A 70 -10.28 0.24 -3.88
N ALA A 71 -9.27 -0.61 -3.72
CA ALA A 71 -9.48 -2.01 -3.36
C ALA A 71 -10.08 -2.19 -1.95
N PRO A 72 -9.48 -1.64 -0.87
CA PRO A 72 -10.09 -1.72 0.45
C PRO A 72 -11.41 -0.94 0.55
N ALA A 73 -11.58 0.16 -0.19
CA ALA A 73 -12.85 0.89 -0.23
C ALA A 73 -13.97 0.04 -0.86
N ALA A 74 -13.69 -0.67 -1.95
CA ALA A 74 -14.64 -1.61 -2.55
C ALA A 74 -14.99 -2.75 -1.59
N LEU A 75 -13.99 -3.31 -0.90
CA LEU A 75 -14.23 -4.36 0.09
C LEU A 75 -15.08 -3.84 1.27
N TRP A 76 -14.81 -2.63 1.73
CA TRP A 76 -15.62 -1.98 2.78
C TRP A 76 -17.08 -1.82 2.35
N PHE A 77 -17.31 -1.39 1.12
CA PHE A 77 -18.65 -1.23 0.57
C PHE A 77 -19.40 -2.58 0.54
N VAL A 78 -18.76 -3.65 0.04
CA VAL A 78 -19.32 -5.00 0.06
C VAL A 78 -19.61 -5.43 1.49
N ALA A 79 -18.67 -5.22 2.42
CA ALA A 79 -18.84 -5.56 3.83
C ALA A 79 -20.01 -4.82 4.49
N ALA A 80 -20.27 -3.58 4.08
CA ALA A 80 -21.41 -2.80 4.55
C ALA A 80 -22.72 -3.39 4.03
N VAL A 81 -22.78 -3.80 2.76
CA VAL A 81 -23.98 -4.40 2.15
C VAL A 81 -24.33 -5.74 2.79
N ILE A 82 -23.33 -6.59 3.06
CA ILE A 82 -23.55 -7.91 3.69
C ILE A 82 -23.54 -7.84 5.22
N GLU A 83 -23.40 -6.67 5.80
CA GLU A 83 -23.38 -6.43 7.25
C GLU A 83 -22.34 -7.28 8.00
N SER A 84 -21.16 -7.47 7.41
CA SER A 84 -20.06 -8.29 7.96
C SER A 84 -19.03 -7.45 8.70
N PRO A 85 -18.99 -7.48 10.05
CA PRO A 85 -17.96 -6.78 10.83
C PRO A 85 -16.54 -7.30 10.54
N GLY A 86 -16.38 -8.60 10.35
CA GLY A 86 -15.09 -9.22 10.04
C GLY A 86 -14.53 -8.76 8.70
N THR A 87 -15.38 -8.65 7.68
CA THR A 87 -14.96 -8.13 6.36
C THR A 87 -14.65 -6.64 6.43
N LYS A 88 -15.37 -5.85 7.23
CA LYS A 88 -15.03 -4.44 7.51
C LYS A 88 -13.65 -4.32 8.17
N ALA A 89 -13.38 -5.15 9.18
CA ALA A 89 -12.08 -5.21 9.83
C ALA A 89 -10.96 -5.54 8.85
N ALA A 90 -11.16 -6.52 7.96
CA ALA A 90 -10.20 -6.87 6.92
C ALA A 90 -9.92 -5.70 5.95
N ALA A 91 -10.96 -4.98 5.53
CA ALA A 91 -10.81 -3.79 4.69
C ALA A 91 -9.98 -2.69 5.38
N LEU A 92 -10.16 -2.49 6.68
CA LEU A 92 -9.40 -1.53 7.47
C LEU A 92 -7.91 -1.92 7.59
N VAL A 93 -7.62 -3.20 7.82
CA VAL A 93 -6.22 -3.67 7.84
C VAL A 93 -5.57 -3.51 6.48
N TRP A 94 -6.31 -3.76 5.40
CA TRP A 94 -5.81 -3.53 4.04
C TRP A 94 -5.51 -2.04 3.79
N ALA A 95 -6.42 -1.16 4.18
CA ALA A 95 -6.19 0.29 4.10
C ALA A 95 -4.99 0.73 4.96
N ALA A 96 -4.82 0.14 6.15
CA ALA A 96 -3.68 0.39 7.02
C ALA A 96 -2.35 0.00 6.36
N HIS A 97 -2.29 -1.15 5.66
CA HIS A 97 -1.11 -1.55 4.90
C HIS A 97 -0.73 -0.50 3.84
N ILE A 98 -1.70 -0.07 3.04
CA ILE A 98 -1.47 0.95 2.01
C ILE A 98 -1.02 2.27 2.65
N GLY A 99 -1.67 2.67 3.74
CA GLY A 99 -1.29 3.87 4.50
C GLY A 99 0.14 3.80 5.04
N MET A 100 0.54 2.65 5.56
CA MET A 100 1.91 2.40 6.00
C MET A 100 2.90 2.56 4.85
N ASP A 101 2.63 1.94 3.70
CA ASP A 101 3.49 2.05 2.52
C ASP A 101 3.64 3.50 2.07
N ARG A 102 2.54 4.27 2.04
CA ARG A 102 2.59 5.69 1.68
C ARG A 102 3.41 6.51 2.67
N ALA A 103 3.24 6.27 3.97
CA ALA A 103 4.00 6.96 5.01
C ALA A 103 5.50 6.69 4.89
N LEU A 104 5.88 5.46 4.56
CA LEU A 104 7.27 5.06 4.32
C LEU A 104 7.82 5.56 2.97
N GLY A 105 6.97 6.07 2.08
CA GLY A 105 7.36 6.55 0.76
C GLY A 105 7.25 5.48 -0.34
N TYR A 106 6.60 4.36 -0.08
CA TYR A 106 6.31 3.33 -1.07
C TYR A 106 5.01 3.68 -1.80
N GLY A 107 5.13 4.05 -3.08
CA GLY A 107 4.00 4.43 -3.92
C GLY A 107 3.54 3.35 -4.88
N LEU A 108 2.57 3.71 -5.73
CA LEU A 108 2.17 2.90 -6.86
C LEU A 108 3.35 2.78 -7.84
N LYS A 109 3.48 1.63 -8.46
CA LYS A 109 4.63 1.29 -9.29
C LYS A 109 4.39 1.62 -10.76
N TYR A 110 5.45 2.10 -11.42
CA TYR A 110 5.48 2.25 -12.86
C TYR A 110 5.84 0.92 -13.55
N PRO A 111 5.42 0.70 -14.81
CA PRO A 111 5.62 -0.57 -15.49
C PRO A 111 7.06 -0.82 -15.95
N ASP A 112 7.96 0.14 -15.81
CA ASP A 112 9.35 0.09 -16.24
C ASP A 112 10.26 -0.65 -15.26
N SER A 113 10.01 -0.57 -13.96
CA SER A 113 10.78 -1.31 -12.97
C SER A 113 10.05 -1.44 -11.61
N PHE A 114 10.45 -2.45 -10.84
CA PHE A 114 9.94 -2.68 -9.48
C PHE A 114 10.23 -1.50 -8.54
N SER A 115 11.37 -0.84 -8.70
CA SER A 115 11.84 0.21 -7.80
C SER A 115 11.28 1.60 -8.10
N ASN A 116 10.63 1.79 -9.25
CA ASN A 116 10.16 3.10 -9.70
C ASN A 116 8.71 3.33 -9.29
N THR A 117 8.47 4.28 -8.41
CA THR A 117 7.13 4.61 -7.87
C THR A 117 6.80 6.08 -8.01
N HIS A 118 5.52 6.44 -7.92
CA HIS A 118 5.10 7.85 -8.01
C HIS A 118 5.57 8.70 -6.82
N LEU A 119 5.91 8.07 -5.67
CA LEU A 119 6.46 8.74 -4.49
C LEU A 119 8.00 8.78 -4.46
N GLY A 120 8.66 8.20 -5.46
CA GLY A 120 10.10 8.18 -5.60
C GLY A 120 10.66 6.81 -5.97
N ARG A 121 11.95 6.77 -6.18
CA ARG A 121 12.67 5.54 -6.50
C ARG A 121 13.12 4.84 -5.22
N LEU A 122 12.84 3.55 -5.12
CA LEU A 122 13.32 2.73 -4.01
C LEU A 122 14.81 2.49 -4.21
N ASN A 123 15.63 2.96 -3.26
CA ASN A 123 17.07 2.67 -3.23
C ASN A 123 17.27 1.24 -2.71
N LEU A 124 17.21 0.27 -3.61
CA LEU A 124 17.62 -1.09 -3.32
C LEU A 124 19.15 -1.17 -3.42
N GLY A 125 19.86 -0.59 -2.41
CA GLY A 125 21.26 -0.88 -2.11
C GLY A 125 22.25 -0.92 -3.29
N LYS A 126 22.28 0.09 -4.18
CA LYS A 126 23.45 0.30 -5.03
C LYS A 126 24.40 1.25 -4.33
N SER A 127 25.39 0.65 -3.68
CA SER A 127 26.65 1.30 -3.39
C SER A 127 27.14 2.02 -4.65
N SER A 128 27.25 3.34 -4.58
CA SER A 128 27.92 4.12 -5.61
C SER A 128 29.37 3.68 -5.67
N ARG A 129 29.72 2.81 -6.61
CA ARG A 129 31.12 2.73 -7.04
C ARG A 129 31.41 4.01 -7.80
N THR A 130 31.95 4.97 -7.09
CA THR A 130 32.69 6.08 -7.69
C THR A 130 33.89 5.48 -8.43
N HIS A 131 33.80 5.43 -9.75
CA HIS A 131 35.02 5.32 -10.55
C HIS A 131 35.71 6.68 -10.55
N LYS A 132 36.88 6.68 -9.93
CA LYS A 132 37.89 7.72 -10.16
C LYS A 132 38.42 7.62 -11.60
#